data_bf552f1110a8425eafc4a4d2ac779288
#
_entry.id   bf552f1110a8425eafc4a4d2ac779288
#
_cell.length_a   1.000
_cell.length_b   1.000
_cell.length_c   1.000
_cell.angle_alpha   90.00
_cell.angle_beta   90.00
_cell.angle_gamma   90.00
#
_symmetry.space_group_name_H-M   'P 1'
#
loop_
_entity.id
_entity.type
_entity.pdbx_description
1 polymer ?
#
loop_
_entity_poly.entity_id
_entity_poly.type
_entity_poly.pdbx_seq_one_letter_code
_entity_poly.pdbx_strand_id
1 'polypeptide(L)'
;PVKSKGSNNSSYDLSVGIVLNIEKGKEVKAGDIIARIPRASSKTKDITGGLPRVADIFESRKPKNPAVLAEISGVIEFGKDIKSKRRIIINPEDGDPVEYLIPKGTYIYFNEGDKVNKGDMIVDGTPAPTDILNILGIEALAEYMVREVQKVYRLQGVLIDDKHIECITRQMLQKVEVIESGDSEYLVGDVLDRTIVVEKNLELKEAGKNQVKFKMMILGITKASLQTNSFISAASFQETTRVLTEAAINGKVDKLTGLKENVIVGKLIPAGTGNVIRALRKEAKIRDNSLLKQIENTK
;
A
#
# COMPACT_ATOMS: atom_id res chain seq x y z
N PRO A 1 -13.19 -23.43 26.21
CA PRO A 1 -12.95 -24.40 25.13
C PRO A 1 -14.18 -25.30 24.92
N VAL A 2 -14.51 -25.56 23.67
CA VAL A 2 -15.58 -26.52 23.30
C VAL A 2 -14.91 -27.86 23.07
N LYS A 3 -15.32 -28.87 23.87
CA LYS A 3 -14.77 -30.23 23.74
C LYS A 3 -15.57 -30.99 22.66
N SER A 4 -14.88 -31.52 21.67
CA SER A 4 -15.43 -32.43 20.66
C SER A 4 -15.30 -33.88 21.10
N LYS A 5 -16.22 -34.78 20.65
CA LYS A 5 -16.10 -36.24 20.83
C LYS A 5 -14.89 -36.85 20.08
N GLY A 6 -14.17 -36.08 19.27
CA GLY A 6 -12.90 -36.42 18.62
C GLY A 6 -11.72 -35.66 19.23
N SER A 7 -10.50 -35.94 18.76
CA SER A 7 -9.24 -35.42 19.33
C SER A 7 -9.02 -33.91 19.18
N ASN A 8 -9.89 -33.15 18.50
CA ASN A 8 -9.75 -31.71 18.28
C ASN A 8 -10.69 -30.92 19.20
N ASN A 9 -10.14 -30.29 20.24
CA ASN A 9 -10.84 -29.32 21.05
C ASN A 9 -10.70 -27.94 20.37
N SER A 10 -11.82 -27.25 20.14
CA SER A 10 -11.80 -25.86 19.61
C SER A 10 -11.88 -24.88 20.78
N SER A 11 -11.01 -23.90 20.80
CA SER A 11 -11.00 -22.80 21.77
C SER A 11 -11.39 -21.51 21.05
N TYR A 12 -12.32 -20.78 21.62
CA TYR A 12 -12.76 -19.47 21.13
C TYR A 12 -12.48 -18.44 22.21
N ASP A 13 -11.64 -17.46 21.91
CA ASP A 13 -11.36 -16.36 22.82
C ASP A 13 -12.41 -15.27 22.65
N LEU A 14 -13.07 -14.91 23.74
CA LEU A 14 -14.17 -13.96 23.73
C LEU A 14 -13.75 -12.68 24.46
N SER A 15 -13.98 -11.53 23.83
CA SER A 15 -13.72 -10.23 24.44
C SER A 15 -14.69 -9.89 25.57
N VAL A 16 -14.27 -9.02 26.48
CA VAL A 16 -15.10 -8.55 27.60
C VAL A 16 -16.34 -7.82 27.06
N GLY A 17 -17.54 -8.14 27.60
CA GLY A 17 -18.80 -7.53 27.17
C GLY A 17 -19.63 -8.38 26.21
N ILE A 18 -19.16 -9.55 25.84
CA ILE A 18 -19.93 -10.52 25.05
C ILE A 18 -20.92 -11.26 25.92
N VAL A 19 -22.14 -11.41 25.42
CA VAL A 19 -23.20 -12.20 26.09
C VAL A 19 -23.12 -13.64 25.61
N LEU A 20 -22.84 -14.57 26.52
CA LEU A 20 -22.87 -16.01 26.26
C LEU A 20 -24.30 -16.49 26.22
N ASN A 21 -24.69 -17.19 25.15
CA ASN A 21 -26.01 -17.77 24.98
C ASN A 21 -26.11 -19.23 25.52
N ILE A 22 -24.97 -19.80 25.94
CA ILE A 22 -24.86 -21.21 26.29
C ILE A 22 -24.25 -21.33 27.67
N GLU A 23 -24.86 -22.20 28.50
CA GLU A 23 -24.34 -22.51 29.81
C GLU A 23 -23.21 -23.53 29.76
N LYS A 24 -22.38 -23.51 30.82
CA LYS A 24 -21.22 -24.41 30.93
C LYS A 24 -21.69 -25.88 31.00
N GLY A 25 -21.19 -26.71 30.09
CA GLY A 25 -21.50 -28.14 30.04
C GLY A 25 -22.63 -28.54 29.08
N LYS A 26 -23.25 -27.59 28.36
CA LYS A 26 -24.29 -27.87 27.37
C LYS A 26 -23.71 -28.40 26.08
N GLU A 27 -24.33 -29.41 25.48
CA GLU A 27 -23.97 -29.90 24.15
C GLU A 27 -24.40 -28.91 23.07
N VAL A 28 -23.51 -28.64 22.12
CA VAL A 28 -23.72 -27.71 20.98
C VAL A 28 -23.54 -28.46 19.67
N LYS A 29 -24.34 -28.11 18.67
CA LYS A 29 -24.27 -28.64 17.32
C LYS A 29 -23.60 -27.60 16.41
N ALA A 30 -23.10 -28.06 15.26
CA ALA A 30 -22.58 -27.15 14.21
C ALA A 30 -23.69 -26.18 13.77
N GLY A 31 -23.40 -24.87 13.83
CA GLY A 31 -24.36 -23.81 13.54
C GLY A 31 -25.04 -23.16 14.75
N ASP A 32 -24.89 -23.70 15.95
CA ASP A 32 -25.46 -23.08 17.16
C ASP A 32 -24.73 -21.80 17.54
N ILE A 33 -25.48 -20.78 17.93
CA ILE A 33 -24.92 -19.47 18.36
C ILE A 33 -24.41 -19.61 19.80
N ILE A 34 -23.06 -19.61 19.93
CA ILE A 34 -22.38 -19.75 21.23
C ILE A 34 -22.40 -18.43 22.00
N ALA A 35 -22.17 -17.31 21.32
CA ALA A 35 -22.07 -15.99 21.92
C ALA A 35 -22.62 -14.90 21.01
N ARG A 36 -23.05 -13.78 21.57
CA ARG A 36 -23.53 -12.61 20.84
C ARG A 36 -22.75 -11.37 21.28
N ILE A 37 -22.29 -10.60 20.30
CA ILE A 37 -21.67 -9.30 20.55
C ILE A 37 -22.77 -8.24 20.54
N PRO A 38 -23.02 -7.51 21.66
CA PRO A 38 -24.01 -6.44 21.68
C PRO A 38 -23.68 -5.36 20.67
N ARG A 39 -24.65 -4.94 19.85
CA ARG A 39 -24.46 -3.88 18.84
C ARG A 39 -23.99 -2.54 19.43
N ALA A 40 -24.21 -2.29 20.71
CA ALA A 40 -23.76 -1.08 21.39
C ALA A 40 -22.24 -0.96 21.50
N SER A 41 -21.50 -2.08 21.59
CA SER A 41 -20.03 -2.07 21.62
C SER A 41 -19.38 -1.86 20.25
N SER A 42 -20.11 -2.14 19.16
CA SER A 42 -19.62 -1.91 17.81
C SER A 42 -19.85 -0.47 17.33
N LYS A 43 -20.85 0.24 17.88
CA LYS A 43 -21.15 1.63 17.49
C LYS A 43 -20.08 2.64 17.91
N THR A 44 -19.31 2.38 18.96
CA THR A 44 -18.25 3.27 19.43
C THR A 44 -16.94 3.14 18.65
N LYS A 45 -16.74 2.06 17.91
CA LYS A 45 -15.55 1.88 17.07
C LYS A 45 -15.66 2.51 15.66
N ASP A 46 -16.86 2.91 15.24
CA ASP A 46 -17.15 3.32 13.85
C ASP A 46 -17.54 4.80 13.75
N ILE A 47 -16.80 5.69 14.43
CA ILE A 47 -17.03 7.15 14.38
C ILE A 47 -16.60 7.73 13.00
N THR A 48 -15.85 7.00 12.20
CA THR A 48 -15.43 7.37 10.82
C THR A 48 -15.95 6.37 9.79
N GLY A 49 -17.16 5.85 9.96
CA GLY A 49 -17.82 4.97 9.00
C GLY A 49 -18.27 5.73 7.75
N GLY A 50 -18.26 5.08 6.61
CA GLY A 50 -18.76 5.62 5.34
C GLY A 50 -17.69 6.27 4.45
N LEU A 51 -18.11 7.24 3.64
CA LEU A 51 -17.25 7.92 2.64
C LEU A 51 -15.96 8.55 3.21
N PRO A 52 -15.95 9.16 4.41
CA PRO A 52 -14.69 9.64 5.00
C PRO A 52 -13.65 8.55 5.20
N ARG A 53 -14.06 7.33 5.53
CA ARG A 53 -13.15 6.18 5.66
C ARG A 53 -12.50 5.81 4.32
N VAL A 54 -13.26 5.84 3.24
CA VAL A 54 -12.72 5.60 1.88
C VAL A 54 -11.69 6.65 1.51
N ALA A 55 -11.96 7.92 1.81
CA ALA A 55 -11.00 9.00 1.59
C ALA A 55 -9.70 8.80 2.38
N ASP A 56 -9.79 8.43 3.66
CA ASP A 56 -8.62 8.15 4.50
C ASP A 56 -7.79 6.96 3.99
N ILE A 57 -8.44 5.93 3.45
CA ILE A 57 -7.78 4.77 2.84
C ILE A 57 -7.00 5.20 1.59
N PHE A 58 -7.63 5.94 0.66
CA PHE A 58 -6.98 6.40 -0.56
C PHE A 58 -5.91 7.48 -0.31
N GLU A 59 -6.00 8.25 0.77
CA GLU A 59 -4.92 9.16 1.20
C GLU A 59 -3.83 8.46 2.02
N SER A 60 -3.94 7.16 2.24
CA SER A 60 -3.00 6.38 3.06
C SER A 60 -2.72 7.02 4.43
N ARG A 61 -3.78 7.59 5.05
CA ARG A 61 -3.66 8.25 6.35
C ARG A 61 -3.45 7.22 7.44
N LYS A 62 -2.59 7.55 8.40
CA LYS A 62 -2.42 6.71 9.59
C LYS A 62 -3.73 6.66 10.37
N PRO A 63 -4.22 5.46 10.72
CA PRO A 63 -5.44 5.32 11.51
C PRO A 63 -5.25 5.89 12.91
N LYS A 64 -6.33 6.37 13.53
CA LYS A 64 -6.31 6.90 14.90
C LYS A 64 -5.91 5.83 15.92
N ASN A 65 -6.39 4.60 15.72
CA ASN A 65 -6.04 3.43 16.52
C ASN A 65 -5.29 2.45 15.61
N PRO A 66 -3.96 2.57 15.47
CA PRO A 66 -3.20 1.66 14.62
C PRO A 66 -3.12 0.27 15.26
N ALA A 67 -3.37 -0.76 14.48
CA ALA A 67 -3.02 -2.12 14.85
C ALA A 67 -1.50 -2.29 14.78
N VAL A 68 -0.96 -3.17 15.62
CA VAL A 68 0.44 -3.60 15.53
C VAL A 68 0.44 -4.99 14.89
N LEU A 69 1.15 -5.11 13.77
CA LEU A 69 1.32 -6.37 13.06
C LEU A 69 2.64 -7.03 13.47
N ALA A 70 2.66 -8.36 13.48
CA ALA A 70 3.89 -9.12 13.70
C ALA A 70 4.82 -9.02 12.47
N GLU A 71 6.04 -8.52 12.64
CA GLU A 71 7.04 -8.43 11.56
C GLU A 71 7.67 -9.79 11.26
N ILE A 72 7.74 -10.67 12.26
CA ILE A 72 8.33 -12.00 12.16
C ILE A 72 7.38 -13.05 12.74
N SER A 73 7.55 -14.30 12.31
CA SER A 73 6.87 -15.44 12.90
C SER A 73 7.67 -15.95 14.10
N GLY A 74 7.00 -16.30 15.20
CA GLY A 74 7.66 -16.77 16.41
C GLY A 74 6.71 -17.04 17.56
N VAL A 75 7.27 -17.19 18.75
CA VAL A 75 6.53 -17.39 20.00
C VAL A 75 6.53 -16.08 20.78
N ILE A 76 5.35 -15.71 21.30
CA ILE A 76 5.18 -14.51 22.12
C ILE A 76 5.67 -14.74 23.54
N GLU A 77 6.44 -13.79 24.05
CA GLU A 77 6.86 -13.68 25.44
C GLU A 77 6.54 -12.28 25.97
N PHE A 78 6.02 -12.19 27.20
CA PHE A 78 5.78 -10.91 27.84
C PHE A 78 6.98 -10.53 28.69
N GLY A 79 7.65 -9.43 28.28
CA GLY A 79 8.76 -8.85 29.04
C GLY A 79 8.29 -7.95 30.18
N LYS A 80 9.25 -7.48 30.98
CA LYS A 80 8.98 -6.51 32.05
C LYS A 80 8.43 -5.21 31.47
N ASP A 81 7.34 -4.70 32.02
CA ASP A 81 6.72 -3.44 31.63
C ASP A 81 7.69 -2.26 31.77
N ILE A 82 7.77 -1.43 30.74
CA ILE A 82 8.60 -0.22 30.74
C ILE A 82 7.69 1.01 30.85
N LYS A 83 7.73 1.69 31.99
CA LYS A 83 6.87 2.85 32.31
C LYS A 83 5.37 2.50 32.15
N SER A 84 4.65 3.17 31.24
CA SER A 84 3.24 2.94 30.97
C SER A 84 2.99 2.02 29.76
N LYS A 85 4.00 1.34 29.24
CA LYS A 85 3.92 0.45 28.09
C LYS A 85 4.18 -1.01 28.50
N ARG A 86 3.40 -1.91 27.91
CA ARG A 86 3.63 -3.36 27.99
C ARG A 86 4.65 -3.77 26.92
N ARG A 87 5.63 -4.57 27.32
CA ARG A 87 6.67 -5.07 26.44
C ARG A 87 6.28 -6.47 25.96
N ILE A 88 6.22 -6.66 24.65
CA ILE A 88 5.99 -7.95 24.01
C ILE A 88 7.23 -8.26 23.17
N ILE A 89 7.74 -9.47 23.30
CA ILE A 89 8.90 -9.96 22.56
C ILE A 89 8.40 -11.14 21.71
N ILE A 90 8.72 -11.14 20.44
CA ILE A 90 8.51 -12.29 19.57
C ILE A 90 9.86 -12.95 19.33
N ASN A 91 9.98 -14.18 19.79
CA ASN A 91 11.16 -15.00 19.62
C ASN A 91 10.96 -15.90 18.39
N PRO A 92 11.68 -15.67 17.28
CA PRO A 92 11.63 -16.54 16.12
C PRO A 92 12.39 -17.85 16.41
N GLU A 93 12.15 -18.88 15.59
CA GLU A 93 12.91 -20.13 15.66
C GLU A 93 14.36 -19.91 15.20
N ASP A 94 14.57 -19.04 14.18
CA ASP A 94 15.87 -18.62 13.67
C ASP A 94 15.89 -17.09 13.50
N GLY A 95 16.79 -16.39 14.22
CA GLY A 95 16.99 -14.95 14.07
C GLY A 95 16.92 -14.16 15.38
N ASP A 96 16.97 -12.83 15.27
CA ASP A 96 16.95 -11.92 16.42
C ASP A 96 15.51 -11.69 16.89
N PRO A 97 15.27 -11.59 18.21
CA PRO A 97 13.96 -11.29 18.77
C PRO A 97 13.54 -9.86 18.45
N VAL A 98 12.27 -9.66 18.10
CA VAL A 98 11.69 -8.34 17.86
C VAL A 98 10.84 -7.92 19.04
N GLU A 99 11.04 -6.68 19.49
CA GLU A 99 10.37 -6.10 20.65
C GLU A 99 9.32 -5.07 20.26
N TYR A 100 8.13 -5.21 20.83
CA TYR A 100 7.01 -4.29 20.67
C TYR A 100 6.64 -3.63 22.00
N LEU A 101 6.50 -2.29 21.99
CA LEU A 101 6.09 -1.50 23.15
C LEU A 101 4.65 -1.01 22.96
N ILE A 102 3.71 -1.66 23.61
CA ILE A 102 2.26 -1.42 23.46
C ILE A 102 1.74 -0.60 24.66
N PRO A 103 0.93 0.45 24.45
CA PRO A 103 0.31 1.21 25.54
C PRO A 103 -0.54 0.32 26.43
N LYS A 104 -0.51 0.55 27.76
CA LYS A 104 -1.40 -0.14 28.70
C LYS A 104 -2.86 0.21 28.40
N GLY A 105 -3.73 -0.80 28.44
CA GLY A 105 -5.17 -0.65 28.14
C GLY A 105 -5.57 -1.03 26.71
N THR A 106 -4.60 -1.36 25.86
CA THR A 106 -4.89 -1.89 24.51
C THR A 106 -5.16 -3.39 24.60
N TYR A 107 -6.13 -3.89 23.84
CA TYR A 107 -6.44 -5.31 23.78
C TYR A 107 -5.39 -6.04 22.93
N ILE A 108 -4.86 -7.14 23.45
CA ILE A 108 -3.89 -8.01 22.79
C ILE A 108 -4.58 -9.33 22.46
N TYR A 109 -4.42 -9.82 21.24
CA TYR A 109 -5.11 -11.04 20.77
C TYR A 109 -4.45 -12.34 21.25
N PHE A 110 -3.17 -12.29 21.61
CA PHE A 110 -2.36 -13.46 21.95
C PHE A 110 -2.01 -13.51 23.44
N ASN A 111 -1.78 -14.71 23.94
CA ASN A 111 -1.28 -14.97 25.29
C ASN A 111 0.20 -15.33 25.23
N GLU A 112 0.83 -15.39 26.42
CA GLU A 112 2.21 -15.83 26.56
C GLU A 112 2.38 -17.29 26.09
N GLY A 113 3.35 -17.55 25.23
CA GLY A 113 3.60 -18.86 24.64
C GLY A 113 2.84 -19.17 23.37
N ASP A 114 1.96 -18.27 22.89
CA ASP A 114 1.24 -18.49 21.64
C ASP A 114 2.17 -18.30 20.43
N LYS A 115 1.96 -19.12 19.39
CA LYS A 115 2.65 -18.95 18.09
C LYS A 115 1.94 -17.90 17.26
N VAL A 116 2.72 -16.99 16.70
CA VAL A 116 2.27 -15.90 15.83
C VAL A 116 2.95 -16.02 14.48
N ASN A 117 2.20 -15.83 13.42
CA ASN A 117 2.73 -15.78 12.08
C ASN A 117 3.01 -14.33 11.67
N LYS A 118 3.95 -14.17 10.73
CA LYS A 118 4.23 -12.87 10.13
C LYS A 118 2.96 -12.27 9.52
N GLY A 119 2.61 -11.03 9.95
CA GLY A 119 1.41 -10.33 9.52
C GLY A 119 0.19 -10.48 10.42
N ASP A 120 0.24 -11.32 11.45
CA ASP A 120 -0.85 -11.42 12.42
C ASP A 120 -0.98 -10.13 13.24
N MET A 121 -2.22 -9.75 13.58
CA MET A 121 -2.49 -8.57 14.40
C MET A 121 -2.26 -8.89 15.87
N ILE A 122 -1.21 -8.34 16.46
CA ILE A 122 -0.91 -8.47 17.90
C ILE A 122 -1.89 -7.64 18.72
N VAL A 123 -2.23 -6.45 18.21
CA VAL A 123 -3.05 -5.45 18.89
C VAL A 123 -4.29 -5.14 18.07
N ASP A 124 -5.43 -5.01 18.76
CA ASP A 124 -6.70 -4.61 18.13
C ASP A 124 -6.59 -3.17 17.58
N GLY A 125 -6.97 -3.02 16.32
CA GLY A 125 -6.96 -1.73 15.64
C GLY A 125 -7.11 -1.85 14.14
N THR A 126 -6.89 -0.76 13.44
CA THR A 126 -6.85 -0.75 11.98
C THR A 126 -5.39 -0.80 11.53
N PRO A 127 -4.97 -1.79 10.74
CA PRO A 127 -3.60 -1.84 10.25
C PRO A 127 -3.32 -0.65 9.32
N ALA A 128 -2.13 -0.07 9.43
CA ALA A 128 -1.71 0.98 8.54
C ALA A 128 -1.30 0.38 7.18
N PRO A 129 -1.70 0.99 6.04
CA PRO A 129 -1.33 0.49 4.72
C PRO A 129 0.18 0.33 4.51
N THR A 130 0.97 1.22 5.09
CA THR A 130 2.44 1.16 5.06
C THR A 130 3.01 -0.08 5.73
N ASP A 131 2.42 -0.50 6.85
CA ASP A 131 2.89 -1.65 7.61
C ASP A 131 2.54 -2.94 6.87
N ILE A 132 1.33 -3.02 6.30
CA ILE A 132 0.92 -4.14 5.44
C ILE A 132 1.89 -4.29 4.26
N LEU A 133 2.23 -3.16 3.58
CA LEU A 133 3.17 -3.18 2.45
C LEU A 133 4.55 -3.70 2.85
N ASN A 134 5.08 -3.25 3.98
CA ASN A 134 6.41 -3.61 4.45
C ASN A 134 6.50 -5.06 4.92
N ILE A 135 5.44 -5.57 5.54
CA ILE A 135 5.43 -6.89 6.18
C ILE A 135 4.92 -7.96 5.21
N LEU A 136 3.76 -7.73 4.60
CA LEU A 136 3.06 -8.73 3.80
C LEU A 136 3.24 -8.56 2.28
N GLY A 137 3.69 -7.37 1.84
CA GLY A 137 3.94 -7.10 0.43
C GLY A 137 2.76 -6.46 -0.31
N ILE A 138 2.92 -6.36 -1.66
CA ILE A 138 2.00 -5.60 -2.53
C ILE A 138 0.64 -6.29 -2.67
N GLU A 139 0.63 -7.61 -2.83
CA GLU A 139 -0.59 -8.39 -3.08
C GLU A 139 -1.55 -8.28 -1.90
N ALA A 140 -1.04 -8.52 -0.68
CA ALA A 140 -1.83 -8.40 0.55
C ALA A 140 -2.34 -6.97 0.78
N LEU A 141 -1.54 -5.95 0.42
CA LEU A 141 -1.99 -4.57 0.49
C LEU A 141 -3.11 -4.28 -0.51
N ALA A 142 -2.98 -4.74 -1.75
CA ALA A 142 -4.01 -4.54 -2.78
C ALA A 142 -5.33 -5.19 -2.36
N GLU A 143 -5.28 -6.43 -1.89
CA GLU A 143 -6.45 -7.14 -1.36
C GLU A 143 -7.08 -6.41 -0.16
N TYR A 144 -6.26 -5.94 0.77
CA TYR A 144 -6.73 -5.14 1.91
C TYR A 144 -7.46 -3.87 1.46
N MET A 145 -6.87 -3.11 0.53
CA MET A 145 -7.46 -1.87 0.01
C MET A 145 -8.81 -2.13 -0.66
N VAL A 146 -8.88 -3.13 -1.55
CA VAL A 146 -10.12 -3.52 -2.23
C VAL A 146 -11.17 -3.94 -1.21
N ARG A 147 -10.83 -4.82 -0.28
CA ARG A 147 -11.74 -5.34 0.75
C ARG A 147 -12.31 -4.23 1.63
N GLU A 148 -11.48 -3.32 2.15
CA GLU A 148 -11.92 -2.25 3.04
C GLU A 148 -12.80 -1.21 2.31
N VAL A 149 -12.46 -0.85 1.07
CA VAL A 149 -13.26 0.06 0.25
C VAL A 149 -14.60 -0.58 -0.12
N GLN A 150 -14.59 -1.83 -0.62
CA GLN A 150 -15.79 -2.57 -0.96
C GLN A 150 -16.73 -2.77 0.23
N LYS A 151 -16.17 -3.00 1.42
CA LYS A 151 -16.96 -3.12 2.66
C LYS A 151 -17.81 -1.87 2.91
N VAL A 152 -17.23 -0.68 2.72
CA VAL A 152 -17.96 0.59 2.90
C VAL A 152 -19.06 0.75 1.86
N TYR A 153 -18.76 0.51 0.58
CA TYR A 153 -19.74 0.66 -0.50
C TYR A 153 -20.86 -0.37 -0.41
N ARG A 154 -20.55 -1.63 -0.09
CA ARG A 154 -21.57 -2.69 0.09
C ARG A 154 -22.51 -2.40 1.27
N LEU A 155 -22.00 -1.80 2.34
CA LEU A 155 -22.87 -1.38 3.48
C LEU A 155 -23.86 -0.28 3.08
N GLN A 156 -23.55 0.50 2.02
CA GLN A 156 -24.44 1.52 1.46
C GLN A 156 -25.30 1.01 0.29
N GLY A 157 -25.21 -0.29 -0.04
CA GLY A 157 -25.97 -0.91 -1.13
C GLY A 157 -25.41 -0.59 -2.53
N VAL A 158 -24.21 -0.02 -2.63
CA VAL A 158 -23.56 0.32 -3.90
C VAL A 158 -22.63 -0.81 -4.32
N LEU A 159 -22.84 -1.34 -5.53
CA LEU A 159 -22.00 -2.38 -6.14
C LEU A 159 -20.99 -1.73 -7.08
N ILE A 160 -19.71 -1.89 -6.79
CA ILE A 160 -18.58 -1.41 -7.61
C ILE A 160 -17.71 -2.61 -7.97
N ASP A 161 -17.22 -2.66 -9.20
CA ASP A 161 -16.28 -3.69 -9.63
C ASP A 161 -14.88 -3.41 -9.04
N ASP A 162 -14.22 -4.46 -8.59
CA ASP A 162 -12.91 -4.38 -7.90
C ASP A 162 -11.83 -3.73 -8.76
N LYS A 163 -11.87 -3.91 -10.09
CA LYS A 163 -10.92 -3.30 -11.04
C LYS A 163 -10.78 -1.79 -10.93
N HIS A 164 -11.85 -1.07 -10.55
CA HIS A 164 -11.81 0.38 -10.39
C HIS A 164 -10.95 0.78 -9.19
N ILE A 165 -11.03 0.02 -8.10
CA ILE A 165 -10.24 0.22 -6.89
C ILE A 165 -8.78 -0.21 -7.14
N GLU A 166 -8.58 -1.32 -7.84
CA GLU A 166 -7.26 -1.83 -8.21
C GLU A 166 -6.48 -0.85 -9.09
N CYS A 167 -7.14 -0.20 -10.06
CA CYS A 167 -6.52 0.84 -10.88
C CYS A 167 -5.99 2.02 -10.03
N ILE A 168 -6.76 2.44 -9.01
CA ILE A 168 -6.36 3.52 -8.11
C ILE A 168 -5.18 3.05 -7.23
N THR A 169 -5.29 1.86 -6.65
CA THR A 169 -4.24 1.26 -5.82
C THR A 169 -2.92 1.11 -6.60
N ARG A 170 -2.98 0.70 -7.86
CA ARG A 170 -1.83 0.62 -8.75
C ARG A 170 -1.13 1.98 -8.90
N GLN A 171 -1.87 3.08 -9.03
CA GLN A 171 -1.30 4.43 -9.13
C GLN A 171 -0.64 4.85 -7.80
N MET A 172 -1.21 4.47 -6.66
CA MET A 172 -0.65 4.74 -5.35
C MET A 172 0.67 4.00 -5.08
N LEU A 173 0.89 2.86 -5.77
CA LEU A 173 2.07 2.00 -5.65
C LEU A 173 3.09 2.18 -6.79
N GLN A 174 2.97 3.24 -7.58
CA GLN A 174 3.83 3.47 -8.73
C GLN A 174 5.26 3.88 -8.34
N LYS A 175 5.44 4.52 -7.20
CA LYS A 175 6.71 5.07 -6.75
C LYS A 175 7.46 4.12 -5.82
N VAL A 176 8.79 4.20 -5.91
CA VAL A 176 9.73 3.45 -5.06
C VAL A 176 10.77 4.40 -4.49
N GLU A 177 11.29 4.08 -3.31
CA GLU A 177 12.36 4.79 -2.65
C GLU A 177 13.67 4.00 -2.80
N VAL A 178 14.72 4.66 -3.21
CA VAL A 178 16.05 4.07 -3.38
C VAL A 178 16.69 3.88 -2.00
N ILE A 179 17.08 2.64 -1.66
CA ILE A 179 17.80 2.31 -0.43
C ILE A 179 19.31 2.30 -0.68
N GLU A 180 19.73 1.65 -1.77
CA GLU A 180 21.13 1.59 -2.19
C GLU A 180 21.21 1.96 -3.66
N SER A 181 22.09 2.92 -4.00
CA SER A 181 22.22 3.43 -5.35
C SER A 181 22.93 2.47 -6.31
N GLY A 182 23.70 1.48 -5.80
CA GLY A 182 24.55 0.65 -6.64
C GLY A 182 25.48 1.50 -7.52
N ASP A 183 25.65 1.12 -8.79
CA ASP A 183 26.44 1.85 -9.78
C ASP A 183 25.57 2.79 -10.65
N SER A 184 24.47 3.29 -10.10
CA SER A 184 23.55 4.21 -10.79
C SER A 184 23.81 5.66 -10.43
N GLU A 185 23.17 6.58 -11.17
CA GLU A 185 23.19 8.03 -10.94
C GLU A 185 22.24 8.49 -9.82
N TYR A 186 21.46 7.55 -9.24
CA TYR A 186 20.45 7.88 -8.25
C TYR A 186 21.05 8.04 -6.85
N LEU A 187 20.42 8.89 -6.05
CA LEU A 187 20.81 9.10 -4.66
C LEU A 187 19.96 8.24 -3.73
N VAL A 188 20.52 7.87 -2.59
CA VAL A 188 19.78 7.21 -1.53
C VAL A 188 18.68 8.14 -1.00
N GLY A 189 17.44 7.63 -0.95
CA GLY A 189 16.26 8.42 -0.57
C GLY A 189 15.51 9.05 -1.75
N ASP A 190 15.99 8.91 -2.99
CA ASP A 190 15.27 9.38 -4.17
C ASP A 190 13.97 8.59 -4.36
N VAL A 191 12.90 9.32 -4.71
CA VAL A 191 11.59 8.74 -5.03
C VAL A 191 11.38 8.74 -6.54
N LEU A 192 11.42 7.55 -7.12
CA LEU A 192 11.40 7.35 -8.58
C LEU A 192 10.22 6.46 -8.99
N ASP A 193 9.89 6.46 -10.29
CA ASP A 193 8.94 5.50 -10.83
C ASP A 193 9.56 4.09 -10.86
N ARG A 194 8.80 3.12 -10.40
CA ARG A 194 9.21 1.71 -10.39
C ARG A 194 9.69 1.23 -11.76
N THR A 195 9.00 1.63 -12.83
CA THR A 195 9.35 1.24 -14.22
C THR A 195 10.73 1.73 -14.59
N ILE A 196 11.08 2.99 -14.28
CA ILE A 196 12.38 3.58 -14.57
C ILE A 196 13.50 2.84 -13.83
N VAL A 197 13.29 2.53 -12.55
CA VAL A 197 14.30 1.82 -11.76
C VAL A 197 14.48 0.37 -12.24
N VAL A 198 13.40 -0.30 -12.63
CA VAL A 198 13.47 -1.67 -13.17
C VAL A 198 14.19 -1.69 -14.53
N GLU A 199 13.89 -0.76 -15.44
CA GLU A 199 14.60 -0.61 -16.72
C GLU A 199 16.09 -0.35 -16.48
N LYS A 200 16.43 0.55 -15.55
CA LYS A 200 17.82 0.84 -15.20
C LYS A 200 18.55 -0.36 -14.62
N ASN A 201 17.87 -1.14 -13.78
CA ASN A 201 18.43 -2.37 -13.22
C ASN A 201 18.68 -3.45 -14.29
N LEU A 202 17.86 -3.51 -15.34
CA LEU A 202 18.12 -4.39 -16.47
C LEU A 202 19.39 -3.97 -17.23
N GLU A 203 19.55 -2.67 -17.53
CA GLU A 203 20.75 -2.14 -18.14
C GLU A 203 22.02 -2.42 -17.31
N LEU A 204 21.95 -2.18 -15.99
CA LEU A 204 23.07 -2.43 -15.07
C LEU A 204 23.43 -3.93 -15.00
N LYS A 205 22.42 -4.79 -15.00
CA LYS A 205 22.60 -6.25 -15.01
C LYS A 205 23.30 -6.71 -16.28
N GLU A 206 22.91 -6.20 -17.46
CA GLU A 206 23.54 -6.50 -18.74
C GLU A 206 24.98 -5.99 -18.79
N ALA A 207 25.25 -4.87 -18.13
CA ALA A 207 26.60 -4.29 -18.01
C ALA A 207 27.47 -4.96 -16.92
N GLY A 208 26.95 -5.95 -16.16
CA GLY A 208 27.65 -6.61 -15.06
C GLY A 208 27.91 -5.73 -13.84
N LYS A 209 27.12 -4.67 -13.64
CA LYS A 209 27.24 -3.68 -12.56
C LYS A 209 26.27 -3.98 -11.41
N ASN A 210 26.50 -3.36 -10.24
CA ASN A 210 25.64 -3.48 -9.08
C ASN A 210 24.29 -2.80 -9.34
N GLN A 211 23.22 -3.53 -9.06
CA GLN A 211 21.85 -3.05 -9.24
C GLN A 211 21.42 -2.11 -8.10
N VAL A 212 20.45 -1.25 -8.39
CA VAL A 212 19.80 -0.38 -7.42
C VAL A 212 18.87 -1.19 -6.55
N LYS A 213 19.03 -1.14 -5.21
CA LYS A 213 18.05 -1.69 -4.29
C LYS A 213 17.03 -0.62 -3.91
N PHE A 214 15.78 -0.97 -3.99
CA PHE A 214 14.68 -0.05 -3.72
C PHE A 214 13.61 -0.70 -2.83
N LYS A 215 12.89 0.15 -2.12
CA LYS A 215 11.75 -0.23 -1.29
C LYS A 215 10.47 0.29 -1.94
N MET A 216 9.45 -0.57 -1.96
CA MET A 216 8.12 -0.13 -2.38
C MET A 216 7.53 0.84 -1.36
N MET A 217 6.87 1.87 -1.85
CA MET A 217 6.15 2.81 -1.01
C MET A 217 4.73 3.02 -1.50
N ILE A 218 3.85 3.31 -0.56
CA ILE A 218 2.47 3.72 -0.87
C ILE A 218 2.33 5.22 -0.69
N LEU A 219 1.81 5.89 -1.71
CA LEU A 219 1.49 7.31 -1.66
C LEU A 219 -0.02 7.51 -1.61
N GLY A 220 -0.48 8.48 -0.82
CA GLY A 220 -1.86 8.96 -0.93
C GLY A 220 -2.14 9.49 -2.33
N ILE A 221 -3.40 9.36 -2.79
CA ILE A 221 -3.80 9.71 -4.16
C ILE A 221 -3.45 11.16 -4.53
N THR A 222 -3.61 12.10 -3.59
CA THR A 222 -3.27 13.51 -3.79
C THR A 222 -1.76 13.67 -4.02
N LYS A 223 -0.93 13.04 -3.18
CA LYS A 223 0.53 13.10 -3.31
C LYS A 223 1.02 12.39 -4.57
N ALA A 224 0.43 11.24 -4.91
CA ALA A 224 0.74 10.52 -6.15
C ALA A 224 0.41 11.37 -7.39
N SER A 225 -0.69 12.15 -7.37
CA SER A 225 -1.07 13.04 -8.46
C SER A 225 -0.17 14.26 -8.63
N LEU A 226 0.46 14.72 -7.55
CA LEU A 226 1.43 15.83 -7.61
C LEU A 226 2.84 15.38 -7.99
N GLN A 227 3.21 14.15 -7.67
CA GLN A 227 4.52 13.56 -7.98
C GLN A 227 4.54 12.81 -9.33
N THR A 228 3.77 13.28 -10.30
CA THR A 228 3.80 12.74 -11.67
C THR A 228 5.00 13.29 -12.44
N ASN A 229 5.40 12.57 -13.52
CA ASN A 229 6.50 13.00 -14.39
C ASN A 229 6.15 14.24 -15.22
N SER A 230 4.85 14.53 -15.40
CA SER A 230 4.37 15.70 -16.12
C SER A 230 4.06 16.83 -15.14
N PHE A 231 4.85 17.90 -15.19
CA PHE A 231 4.59 19.09 -14.38
C PHE A 231 3.32 19.84 -14.83
N ILE A 232 2.92 19.74 -16.10
CA ILE A 232 1.68 20.32 -16.63
C ILE A 232 0.47 19.63 -15.97
N SER A 233 0.50 18.31 -15.88
CA SER A 233 -0.54 17.52 -15.22
C SER A 233 -0.63 17.83 -13.73
N ALA A 234 0.49 17.92 -13.03
CA ALA A 234 0.55 18.26 -11.62
C ALA A 234 0.03 19.68 -11.34
N ALA A 235 0.50 20.68 -12.12
CA ALA A 235 0.12 22.08 -11.97
C ALA A 235 -1.38 22.31 -12.20
N SER A 236 -2.02 21.51 -13.05
CA SER A 236 -3.46 21.62 -13.31
C SER A 236 -4.33 21.01 -12.21
N PHE A 237 -3.74 20.33 -11.23
CA PHE A 237 -4.47 19.69 -10.13
C PHE A 237 -4.49 20.58 -8.87
N GLN A 238 -3.34 20.80 -8.26
CA GLN A 238 -3.17 21.64 -7.07
C GLN A 238 -1.77 22.27 -7.05
N GLU A 239 -1.58 23.28 -6.18
CA GLU A 239 -0.28 23.94 -5.95
C GLU A 239 0.37 24.46 -7.24
N THR A 240 -0.43 25.05 -8.13
CA THR A 240 -0.02 25.47 -9.48
C THR A 240 1.26 26.31 -9.48
N THR A 241 1.33 27.33 -8.62
CA THR A 241 2.47 28.26 -8.54
C THR A 241 3.75 27.53 -8.12
N ARG A 242 3.66 26.67 -7.10
CA ARG A 242 4.81 25.93 -6.58
C ARG A 242 5.36 24.96 -7.63
N VAL A 243 4.48 24.17 -8.25
CA VAL A 243 4.87 23.18 -9.27
C VAL A 243 5.52 23.85 -10.49
N LEU A 244 4.92 24.95 -10.97
CA LEU A 244 5.47 25.70 -12.13
C LEU A 244 6.81 26.36 -11.79
N THR A 245 6.96 26.90 -10.59
CA THR A 245 8.21 27.50 -10.13
C THR A 245 9.33 26.46 -10.04
N GLU A 246 9.07 25.32 -9.43
CA GLU A 246 10.03 24.20 -9.37
C GLU A 246 10.41 23.69 -10.77
N ALA A 247 9.42 23.56 -11.67
CA ALA A 247 9.68 23.11 -13.02
C ALA A 247 10.55 24.11 -13.80
N ALA A 248 10.31 25.41 -13.62
CA ALA A 248 11.09 26.47 -14.25
C ALA A 248 12.53 26.53 -13.72
N ILE A 249 12.72 26.46 -12.40
CA ILE A 249 14.04 26.48 -11.76
C ILE A 249 14.87 25.27 -12.21
N ASN A 250 14.25 24.08 -12.24
CA ASN A 250 14.94 22.84 -12.62
C ASN A 250 15.04 22.62 -14.14
N GLY A 251 14.50 23.52 -14.97
CA GLY A 251 14.48 23.38 -16.42
C GLY A 251 13.78 22.09 -16.90
N LYS A 252 12.75 21.65 -16.20
CA LYS A 252 12.03 20.39 -16.52
C LYS A 252 11.37 20.47 -17.88
N VAL A 253 11.51 19.40 -18.68
CA VAL A 253 10.85 19.23 -19.98
C VAL A 253 9.76 18.18 -19.86
N ASP A 254 8.53 18.56 -20.21
CA ASP A 254 7.39 17.63 -20.23
C ASP A 254 7.39 16.85 -21.54
N LYS A 255 7.44 15.52 -21.45
CA LYS A 255 7.45 14.63 -22.64
C LYS A 255 6.08 14.43 -23.27
N LEU A 256 5.02 14.96 -22.66
CA LEU A 256 3.61 14.84 -23.11
C LEU A 256 3.19 13.36 -23.39
N THR A 257 3.52 12.48 -22.45
CA THR A 257 3.25 11.03 -22.60
C THR A 257 1.86 10.61 -22.16
N GLY A 258 1.23 11.35 -21.24
CA GLY A 258 -0.09 11.05 -20.72
C GLY A 258 -1.22 11.73 -21.51
N LEU A 259 -2.45 11.53 -21.06
CA LEU A 259 -3.65 12.07 -21.70
C LEU A 259 -3.87 13.54 -21.33
N LYS A 260 -3.77 13.87 -20.04
CA LYS A 260 -4.15 15.17 -19.46
C LYS A 260 -3.31 16.31 -20.01
N GLU A 261 -1.98 16.16 -20.04
CA GLU A 261 -1.06 17.16 -20.57
C GLU A 261 -1.28 17.42 -22.07
N ASN A 262 -1.56 16.38 -22.87
CA ASN A 262 -1.84 16.53 -24.28
C ASN A 262 -3.15 17.32 -24.50
N VAL A 263 -4.20 17.05 -23.73
CA VAL A 263 -5.47 17.77 -23.80
C VAL A 263 -5.27 19.25 -23.42
N ILE A 264 -4.52 19.54 -22.35
CA ILE A 264 -4.25 20.91 -21.89
C ILE A 264 -3.52 21.71 -22.98
N VAL A 265 -2.53 21.10 -23.65
CA VAL A 265 -1.73 21.76 -24.71
C VAL A 265 -2.47 21.79 -26.06
N GLY A 266 -3.64 21.16 -26.17
CA GLY A 266 -4.42 21.09 -27.41
C GLY A 266 -3.85 20.12 -28.45
N LYS A 267 -3.06 19.13 -28.05
CA LYS A 267 -2.56 18.08 -28.94
C LYS A 267 -3.46 16.85 -28.88
N LEU A 268 -3.36 16.02 -29.93
CA LEU A 268 -4.04 14.73 -29.94
C LEU A 268 -3.50 13.83 -28.83
N ILE A 269 -4.41 13.15 -28.13
CA ILE A 269 -4.06 12.19 -27.08
C ILE A 269 -3.23 11.03 -27.66
N PRO A 270 -2.30 10.42 -26.91
CA PRO A 270 -1.45 9.32 -27.36
C PRO A 270 -2.22 7.98 -27.34
N ALA A 271 -3.43 7.97 -27.91
CA ALA A 271 -4.31 6.81 -28.03
C ALA A 271 -5.10 6.90 -29.34
N GLY A 272 -5.53 5.76 -29.89
CA GLY A 272 -6.30 5.69 -31.14
C GLY A 272 -5.56 6.37 -32.29
N THR A 273 -6.27 7.24 -33.05
CA THR A 273 -5.71 7.96 -34.21
C THR A 273 -4.51 8.84 -33.86
N GLY A 274 -4.48 9.42 -32.65
CA GLY A 274 -3.35 10.24 -32.18
C GLY A 274 -2.06 9.45 -32.03
N ASN A 275 -2.14 8.19 -31.61
CA ASN A 275 -0.97 7.31 -31.52
C ASN A 275 -0.41 6.97 -32.91
N VAL A 276 -1.28 6.66 -33.87
CA VAL A 276 -0.88 6.40 -35.26
C VAL A 276 -0.17 7.59 -35.86
N ILE A 277 -0.73 8.80 -35.73
CA ILE A 277 -0.11 10.03 -36.24
C ILE A 277 1.25 10.29 -35.56
N ARG A 278 1.38 10.01 -34.25
CA ARG A 278 2.64 10.16 -33.52
C ARG A 278 3.70 9.18 -34.03
N ALA A 279 3.34 7.92 -34.30
CA ALA A 279 4.24 6.93 -34.89
C ALA A 279 4.74 7.37 -36.29
N LEU A 280 3.82 7.76 -37.15
CA LEU A 280 4.15 8.25 -38.52
C LEU A 280 5.06 9.48 -38.48
N ARG A 281 4.82 10.43 -37.58
CA ARG A 281 5.71 11.60 -37.40
C ARG A 281 7.09 11.20 -36.92
N LYS A 282 7.21 10.20 -36.05
CA LYS A 282 8.51 9.70 -35.59
C LYS A 282 9.29 9.06 -36.74
N GLU A 283 8.64 8.24 -37.57
CA GLU A 283 9.24 7.62 -38.74
C GLU A 283 9.68 8.67 -39.76
N ALA A 284 8.82 9.65 -40.06
CA ALA A 284 9.15 10.77 -40.96
C ALA A 284 10.40 11.52 -40.46
N LYS A 285 10.46 11.86 -39.17
CA LYS A 285 11.61 12.53 -38.58
C LYS A 285 12.92 11.72 -38.66
N ILE A 286 12.84 10.39 -38.47
CA ILE A 286 14.01 9.51 -38.64
C ILE A 286 14.47 9.53 -40.10
N ARG A 287 13.56 9.47 -41.08
CA ARG A 287 13.85 9.53 -42.49
C ARG A 287 14.48 10.88 -42.88
N ASP A 288 13.90 12.00 -42.43
CA ASP A 288 14.42 13.33 -42.68
C ASP A 288 15.83 13.50 -42.09
N ASN A 289 16.07 13.05 -40.87
CA ASN A 289 17.42 13.09 -40.29
C ASN A 289 18.43 12.23 -41.05
N SER A 290 18.04 11.10 -41.62
CA SER A 290 18.92 10.26 -42.43
C SER A 290 19.29 10.95 -43.75
N LEU A 291 18.31 11.61 -44.38
CA LEU A 291 18.54 12.40 -45.61
C LEU A 291 19.45 13.62 -45.38
N LEU A 292 19.24 14.34 -44.26
CA LEU A 292 20.09 15.46 -43.87
C LEU A 292 21.55 15.03 -43.68
N LYS A 293 21.79 13.91 -42.99
CA LYS A 293 23.14 13.34 -42.83
C LYS A 293 23.77 12.92 -44.16
N GLN A 294 22.99 12.40 -45.10
CA GLN A 294 23.51 12.07 -46.44
C GLN A 294 23.91 13.32 -47.23
N ILE A 295 23.12 14.40 -47.12
CA ILE A 295 23.44 15.69 -47.78
C ILE A 295 24.68 16.34 -47.16
N GLU A 296 24.84 16.27 -45.83
CA GLU A 296 26.04 16.80 -45.14
C GLU A 296 27.32 16.02 -45.52
N ASN A 297 27.22 14.70 -45.68
CA ASN A 297 28.33 13.86 -46.09
C ASN A 297 28.71 13.98 -47.59
N THR A 298 27.86 14.62 -48.39
CA THR A 298 28.09 14.80 -49.87
C THR A 298 28.61 16.19 -50.19
N LYS A 299 28.71 17.09 -49.18
CA LYS A 299 29.39 18.38 -49.25
C LYS A 299 30.82 18.29 -48.73
#